data_320c8845258058ebc89d9536aae9ef1a
#
_entry.id   320c8845258058ebc89d9536aae9ef1a
#
_cell.length_a   1.000
_cell.length_b   1.000
_cell.length_c   1.000
_cell.angle_alpha   90.00
_cell.angle_beta   90.00
_cell.angle_gamma   90.00
#
_symmetry.space_group_name_H-M   'P 1'
#
loop_
_entity.id
_entity.type
_entity.pdbx_description
1 polymer ?
#
loop_
_entity_poly.entity_id
_entity_poly.type
_entity_poly.pdbx_seq_one_letter_code
_entity_poly.pdbx_strand_id
1 'polypeptide(L)'
;MVNITRTKSLLKPIPTYLKKKGLFFNTAQGNSVGKSLYEDIQYWSQLQKKITLPDIQVQRIKERIKGPMNLSLKWYDAFNNVSDSQITYMKLLLLNNEDPTKEARIKVSTIHGAKGGEATNVVLFLNHTANTLKGAKKSVYKQDEEYRVWYVGITRTMKNLYLIKCPNKSKEFKI
;
A
#
# COMPACT_ATOMS: atom_id res chain seq x y z
N MET A 1 7.12 -1.59 8.48
CA MET A 1 7.20 -0.09 8.36
C MET A 1 5.80 0.49 8.27
N VAL A 2 5.52 1.60 8.94
CA VAL A 2 4.25 2.32 8.80
C VAL A 2 4.51 3.73 8.28
N ASN A 3 3.79 4.13 7.22
CA ASN A 3 3.76 5.50 6.72
C ASN A 3 2.51 6.20 7.25
N ILE A 4 2.68 7.28 7.99
CA ILE A 4 1.60 7.95 8.69
C ILE A 4 1.49 9.41 8.26
N THR A 5 0.26 9.85 7.97
CA THR A 5 -0.05 11.25 7.70
C THR A 5 -1.16 11.75 8.63
N ARG A 6 -1.31 13.09 8.72
CA ARG A 6 -2.36 13.70 9.54
C ARG A 6 -3.78 13.41 9.02
N THR A 7 -3.98 13.37 7.71
CA THR A 7 -5.30 13.20 7.08
C THR A 7 -5.26 12.26 5.88
N LYS A 8 -6.43 11.70 5.52
CA LYS A 8 -6.58 10.82 4.34
C LYS A 8 -6.17 11.48 3.02
N SER A 9 -6.40 12.79 2.86
CA SER A 9 -6.03 13.51 1.63
C SER A 9 -4.51 13.53 1.40
N LEU A 10 -3.72 13.56 2.47
CA LEU A 10 -2.26 13.54 2.41
C LEU A 10 -1.69 12.14 2.15
N LEU A 11 -2.50 11.08 2.33
CA LEU A 11 -2.08 9.71 1.99
C LEU A 11 -2.05 9.45 0.50
N LYS A 12 -2.89 10.12 -0.30
CA LYS A 12 -3.11 9.78 -1.74
C LYS A 12 -1.84 9.55 -2.58
N PRO A 13 -0.78 10.35 -2.47
CA PRO A 13 0.43 10.15 -3.29
C PRO A 13 1.26 8.92 -2.88
N ILE A 14 1.16 8.46 -1.61
CA ILE A 14 2.00 7.38 -1.08
C ILE A 14 1.69 6.05 -1.75
N PRO A 15 0.43 5.55 -1.83
CA PRO A 15 0.09 4.33 -2.55
C PRO A 15 0.53 4.35 -4.01
N THR A 16 0.36 5.47 -4.70
CA THR A 16 0.78 5.62 -6.10
C THR A 16 2.30 5.47 -6.24
N TYR A 17 3.06 6.09 -5.35
CA TYR A 17 4.51 5.97 -5.33
C TYR A 17 4.96 4.53 -5.02
N LEU A 18 4.37 3.89 -4.01
CA LEU A 18 4.69 2.51 -3.64
C LEU A 18 4.39 1.53 -4.78
N LYS A 19 3.26 1.70 -5.48
CA LYS A 19 2.93 0.90 -6.67
C LYS A 19 3.96 1.08 -7.77
N LYS A 20 4.37 2.32 -8.08
CA LYS A 20 5.42 2.60 -9.07
C LYS A 20 6.78 1.97 -8.70
N LYS A 21 7.04 1.80 -7.41
CA LYS A 21 8.26 1.14 -6.90
C LYS A 21 8.12 -0.38 -6.79
N GLY A 22 6.95 -0.96 -7.10
CA GLY A 22 6.70 -2.39 -6.98
C GLY A 22 6.80 -2.89 -5.54
N LEU A 23 6.30 -2.12 -4.59
CA LEU A 23 6.29 -2.47 -3.17
C LEU A 23 4.89 -2.89 -2.74
N PHE A 24 4.79 -4.02 -2.05
CA PHE A 24 3.54 -4.52 -1.50
C PHE A 24 3.21 -3.78 -0.19
N PHE A 25 1.98 -3.30 -0.06
CA PHE A 25 1.54 -2.54 1.11
C PHE A 25 0.07 -2.78 1.45
N ASN A 26 -0.30 -2.45 2.68
CA ASN A 26 -1.66 -2.49 3.20
C ASN A 26 -2.14 -1.06 3.53
N THR A 27 -3.44 -0.84 3.38
CA THR A 27 -4.14 0.39 3.75
C THR A 27 -5.40 0.06 4.56
N ALA A 28 -6.15 1.06 5.00
CA ALA A 28 -7.47 0.85 5.62
C ALA A 28 -8.49 0.16 4.69
N GLN A 29 -8.27 0.20 3.37
CA GLN A 29 -9.10 -0.48 2.36
C GLN A 29 -8.62 -1.91 2.06
N GLY A 30 -7.55 -2.36 2.68
CA GLY A 30 -6.93 -3.66 2.46
C GLY A 30 -5.61 -3.60 1.71
N ASN A 31 -5.18 -4.73 1.19
CA ASN A 31 -3.92 -4.89 0.49
C ASN A 31 -3.92 -4.18 -0.87
N SER A 32 -2.75 -3.70 -1.28
CA SER A 32 -2.54 -2.96 -2.54
C SER A 32 -2.82 -3.77 -3.80
N VAL A 33 -2.84 -5.10 -3.68
CA VAL A 33 -3.29 -6.07 -4.68
C VAL A 33 -3.85 -7.30 -3.98
N GLY A 34 -4.87 -7.93 -4.56
CA GLY A 34 -5.40 -9.20 -4.08
C GLY A 34 -4.43 -10.35 -4.33
N LYS A 35 -4.36 -11.30 -3.39
CA LYS A 35 -3.50 -12.49 -3.50
C LYS A 35 -3.86 -13.40 -4.69
N SER A 36 -5.14 -13.40 -5.11
CA SER A 36 -5.64 -14.29 -6.15
C SER A 36 -4.90 -14.16 -7.48
N LEU A 37 -4.58 -12.94 -7.91
CA LEU A 37 -3.81 -12.73 -9.14
C LEU A 37 -2.39 -13.30 -9.03
N TYR A 38 -1.75 -13.13 -7.89
CA TYR A 38 -0.42 -13.71 -7.64
C TYR A 38 -0.46 -15.24 -7.66
N GLU A 39 -1.44 -15.86 -6.99
CA GLU A 39 -1.66 -17.31 -6.99
C GLU A 39 -1.91 -17.83 -8.42
N ASP A 40 -2.75 -17.14 -9.20
CA ASP A 40 -3.07 -17.52 -10.57
C ASP A 40 -1.81 -17.48 -11.49
N ILE A 41 -0.90 -16.54 -11.25
CA ILE A 41 0.40 -16.47 -11.93
C ILE A 41 1.27 -17.70 -11.56
N GLN A 42 1.26 -18.11 -10.28
CA GLN A 42 1.99 -19.31 -9.86
C GLN A 42 1.38 -20.56 -10.51
N TYR A 43 0.05 -20.68 -10.56
CA TYR A 43 -0.64 -21.77 -11.25
C TYR A 43 -0.34 -21.78 -12.76
N TRP A 44 -0.31 -20.62 -13.41
CA TRP A 44 0.11 -20.50 -14.81
C TRP A 44 1.51 -21.07 -15.03
N SER A 45 2.45 -20.71 -14.18
CA SER A 45 3.82 -21.25 -14.25
C SER A 45 3.89 -22.75 -14.04
N GLN A 46 3.02 -23.32 -13.20
CA GLN A 46 2.91 -24.76 -12.99
C GLN A 46 2.37 -25.48 -14.24
N LEU A 47 1.31 -24.93 -14.86
CA LEU A 47 0.78 -25.48 -16.12
C LEU A 47 1.82 -25.46 -17.25
N GLN A 48 2.62 -24.39 -17.35
CA GLN A 48 3.72 -24.31 -18.33
C GLN A 48 4.77 -25.42 -18.11
N LYS A 49 4.96 -25.84 -16.85
CA LYS A 49 5.82 -26.97 -16.48
C LYS A 49 5.13 -28.32 -16.58
N LYS A 50 3.93 -28.38 -17.18
CA LYS A 50 3.11 -29.60 -17.33
C LYS A 50 2.68 -30.25 -16.01
N ILE A 51 2.60 -29.45 -14.93
CA ILE A 51 2.06 -29.88 -13.64
C ILE A 51 0.53 -29.83 -13.72
N THR A 52 -0.12 -30.94 -13.39
CA THR A 52 -1.59 -31.01 -13.33
C THR A 52 -2.12 -30.22 -12.15
N LEU A 53 -3.11 -29.37 -12.39
CA LEU A 53 -3.80 -28.58 -11.38
C LEU A 53 -5.24 -29.05 -11.19
N PRO A 54 -5.83 -28.86 -9.99
CA PRO A 54 -7.26 -29.02 -9.76
C PRO A 54 -8.10 -28.14 -10.70
N ASP A 55 -9.26 -28.63 -11.13
CA ASP A 55 -10.13 -27.94 -12.09
C ASP A 55 -10.51 -26.51 -11.66
N ILE A 56 -10.71 -26.31 -10.36
CA ILE A 56 -11.03 -24.99 -9.81
C ILE A 56 -9.91 -23.96 -10.06
N GLN A 57 -8.65 -24.38 -9.99
CA GLN A 57 -7.51 -23.49 -10.24
C GLN A 57 -7.37 -23.20 -11.75
N VAL A 58 -7.61 -24.20 -12.58
CA VAL A 58 -7.63 -24.03 -14.04
C VAL A 58 -8.77 -23.07 -14.44
N GLN A 59 -9.93 -23.19 -13.83
CA GLN A 59 -11.06 -22.30 -14.09
C GLN A 59 -10.74 -20.85 -13.70
N ARG A 60 -10.12 -20.62 -12.54
CA ARG A 60 -9.66 -19.27 -12.13
C ARG A 60 -8.70 -18.65 -13.13
N ILE A 61 -7.77 -19.43 -13.69
CA ILE A 61 -6.87 -18.96 -14.75
C ILE A 61 -7.65 -18.57 -16.00
N LYS A 62 -8.63 -19.39 -16.43
CA LYS A 62 -9.47 -19.09 -17.59
C LYS A 62 -10.22 -17.78 -17.46
N GLU A 63 -10.64 -17.38 -16.25
CA GLU A 63 -11.28 -16.09 -15.99
C GLU A 63 -10.36 -14.88 -16.24
N ARG A 64 -9.04 -15.09 -16.21
CA ARG A 64 -8.04 -14.07 -16.54
C ARG A 64 -7.79 -13.90 -18.04
N ILE A 65 -8.39 -14.78 -18.88
CA ILE A 65 -8.07 -14.89 -20.30
C ILE A 65 -9.35 -14.68 -21.13
N LYS A 66 -9.27 -13.84 -22.15
CA LYS A 66 -10.29 -13.73 -23.18
C LYS A 66 -9.85 -14.58 -24.38
N GLY A 67 -10.59 -15.67 -24.66
CA GLY A 67 -10.27 -16.59 -25.74
C GLY A 67 -9.57 -17.87 -25.30
N PRO A 68 -8.96 -18.63 -26.23
CA PRO A 68 -8.32 -19.91 -25.94
C PRO A 68 -7.04 -19.72 -25.11
N MET A 69 -6.81 -20.65 -24.17
CA MET A 69 -5.61 -20.67 -23.34
C MET A 69 -4.40 -21.11 -24.16
N ASN A 70 -3.38 -20.27 -24.26
CA ASN A 70 -2.11 -20.56 -24.93
C ASN A 70 -0.94 -20.54 -23.92
N LEU A 71 -0.50 -21.69 -23.47
CA LEU A 71 0.56 -21.87 -22.49
C LEU A 71 1.97 -21.49 -23.01
N SER A 72 2.14 -21.19 -24.29
CA SER A 72 3.42 -20.69 -24.82
C SER A 72 3.65 -19.20 -24.47
N LEU A 73 2.58 -18.48 -24.12
CA LEU A 73 2.66 -17.07 -23.74
C LEU A 73 3.15 -16.90 -22.32
N LYS A 74 3.81 -15.78 -22.05
CA LYS A 74 4.09 -15.35 -20.69
C LYS A 74 2.77 -14.95 -20.03
N TRP A 75 2.66 -15.11 -18.70
CA TRP A 75 1.44 -14.83 -17.96
C TRP A 75 0.86 -13.44 -18.25
N TYR A 76 1.71 -12.43 -18.37
CA TYR A 76 1.30 -11.05 -18.58
C TYR A 76 0.82 -10.77 -20.01
N ASP A 77 1.11 -11.63 -20.97
CA ASP A 77 0.58 -11.57 -22.34
C ASP A 77 -0.69 -12.44 -22.44
N ALA A 78 -0.79 -13.49 -21.62
CA ALA A 78 -1.93 -14.41 -21.60
C ALA A 78 -3.13 -13.84 -20.80
N PHE A 79 -2.90 -13.15 -19.67
CA PHE A 79 -3.95 -12.64 -18.78
C PHE A 79 -4.56 -11.33 -19.29
N ASN A 80 -5.12 -11.38 -20.49
CA ASN A 80 -5.65 -10.22 -21.21
C ASN A 80 -7.02 -9.72 -20.70
N ASN A 81 -7.58 -10.38 -19.67
CA ASN A 81 -8.75 -9.91 -18.91
C ASN A 81 -8.35 -9.24 -17.58
N VAL A 82 -7.08 -8.87 -17.43
CA VAL A 82 -6.54 -8.11 -16.29
C VAL A 82 -6.08 -6.75 -16.80
N SER A 83 -6.33 -5.68 -16.05
CA SER A 83 -5.95 -4.33 -16.49
C SER A 83 -4.42 -4.16 -16.59
N ASP A 84 -3.94 -3.37 -17.56
CA ASP A 84 -2.52 -3.10 -17.77
C ASP A 84 -1.82 -2.55 -16.52
N SER A 85 -2.53 -1.76 -15.74
CA SER A 85 -2.02 -1.22 -14.48
C SER A 85 -1.78 -2.30 -13.42
N GLN A 86 -2.64 -3.31 -13.36
CA GLN A 86 -2.47 -4.47 -12.46
C GLN A 86 -1.35 -5.38 -12.96
N ILE A 87 -1.27 -5.64 -14.27
CA ILE A 87 -0.17 -6.39 -14.90
C ILE A 87 1.17 -5.72 -14.59
N THR A 88 1.28 -4.42 -14.85
CA THR A 88 2.52 -3.66 -14.61
C THR A 88 2.93 -3.71 -13.14
N TYR A 89 1.97 -3.47 -12.23
CA TYR A 89 2.27 -3.51 -10.80
C TYR A 89 2.68 -4.91 -10.33
N MET A 90 2.01 -5.96 -10.81
CA MET A 90 2.37 -7.34 -10.46
C MET A 90 3.75 -7.74 -10.99
N LYS A 91 4.12 -7.32 -12.21
CA LYS A 91 5.49 -7.48 -12.72
C LYS A 91 6.53 -6.88 -11.78
N LEU A 92 6.29 -5.65 -11.31
CA LEU A 92 7.20 -4.96 -10.40
C LEU A 92 7.28 -5.64 -9.02
N LEU A 93 6.16 -6.14 -8.50
CA LEU A 93 6.14 -6.92 -7.25
C LEU A 93 7.01 -8.18 -7.37
N LEU A 94 6.84 -8.94 -8.46
CA LEU A 94 7.61 -10.15 -8.70
C LEU A 94 9.12 -9.86 -8.86
N LEU A 95 9.48 -8.77 -9.56
CA LEU A 95 10.87 -8.33 -9.70
C LEU A 95 11.50 -7.97 -8.34
N ASN A 96 10.72 -7.43 -7.42
CA ASN A 96 11.17 -7.07 -6.07
C ASN A 96 11.04 -8.22 -5.06
N ASN A 97 10.69 -9.43 -5.50
CA ASN A 97 10.44 -10.60 -4.64
C ASN A 97 9.37 -10.32 -3.55
N GLU A 98 8.40 -9.47 -3.85
CA GLU A 98 7.26 -9.24 -2.98
C GLU A 98 6.24 -10.38 -3.12
N ASP A 99 5.69 -10.82 -1.99
CA ASP A 99 4.75 -11.95 -1.92
C ASP A 99 3.41 -11.48 -1.34
N PRO A 100 2.39 -11.21 -2.19
CA PRO A 100 1.07 -10.78 -1.74
C PRO A 100 0.27 -11.82 -0.95
N THR A 101 0.74 -13.05 -0.81
CA THR A 101 0.13 -14.06 0.06
C THR A 101 0.51 -13.88 1.52
N LYS A 102 1.59 -13.14 1.78
CA LYS A 102 2.08 -12.82 3.12
C LYS A 102 1.53 -11.49 3.63
N GLU A 103 1.74 -11.22 4.91
CA GLU A 103 1.41 -9.92 5.49
C GLU A 103 2.29 -8.82 4.88
N ALA A 104 1.65 -7.70 4.52
CA ALA A 104 2.36 -6.56 3.95
C ALA A 104 3.31 -5.91 4.97
N ARG A 105 4.58 -5.82 4.62
CA ARG A 105 5.62 -5.18 5.45
C ARG A 105 5.45 -3.68 5.58
N ILE A 106 4.71 -3.07 4.65
CA ILE A 106 4.43 -1.63 4.61
C ILE A 106 2.94 -1.41 4.87
N LYS A 107 2.62 -0.58 5.86
CA LYS A 107 1.27 -0.09 6.11
C LYS A 107 1.21 1.41 5.82
N VAL A 108 0.12 1.86 5.22
CA VAL A 108 -0.14 3.28 4.92
C VAL A 108 -1.41 3.68 5.65
N SER A 109 -1.31 4.65 6.57
CA SER A 109 -2.39 5.01 7.47
C SER A 109 -2.38 6.49 7.84
N THR A 110 -3.49 6.98 8.39
CA THR A 110 -3.50 8.25 9.13
C THR A 110 -3.05 8.02 10.57
N ILE A 111 -2.68 9.10 11.28
CA ILE A 111 -2.37 9.04 12.72
C ILE A 111 -3.53 8.37 13.49
N HIS A 112 -4.78 8.74 13.21
CA HIS A 112 -5.96 8.15 13.85
C HIS A 112 -6.12 6.65 13.49
N GLY A 113 -5.87 6.28 12.25
CA GLY A 113 -5.95 4.87 11.82
C GLY A 113 -4.80 4.00 12.34
N ALA A 114 -3.72 4.60 12.83
CA ALA A 114 -2.60 3.91 13.45
C ALA A 114 -2.75 3.79 14.98
N LYS A 115 -3.81 4.38 15.57
CA LYS A 115 -4.04 4.30 17.02
C LYS A 115 -4.16 2.84 17.47
N GLY A 116 -3.47 2.50 18.57
CA GLY A 116 -3.44 1.14 19.13
C GLY A 116 -2.46 0.18 18.46
N GLY A 117 -1.85 0.56 17.31
CA GLY A 117 -0.79 -0.24 16.68
C GLY A 117 0.58 0.40 16.87
N GLU A 118 1.63 -0.43 16.76
CA GLU A 118 3.03 -0.02 16.82
C GLU A 118 3.79 -0.60 15.64
N ALA A 119 4.93 0.00 15.31
CA ALA A 119 5.81 -0.49 14.25
C ALA A 119 7.28 -0.21 14.54
N THR A 120 8.14 -1.14 14.13
CA THR A 120 9.60 -0.99 14.25
C THR A 120 10.09 0.32 13.62
N ASN A 121 9.57 0.66 12.45
CA ASN A 121 9.92 1.88 11.72
C ASN A 121 8.65 2.65 11.37
N VAL A 122 8.62 3.93 11.72
CA VAL A 122 7.52 4.85 11.37
C VAL A 122 8.07 5.99 10.52
N VAL A 123 7.41 6.26 9.39
CA VAL A 123 7.64 7.45 8.57
C VAL A 123 6.46 8.39 8.80
N LEU A 124 6.68 9.49 9.48
CA LEU A 124 5.67 10.48 9.83
C LEU A 124 5.84 11.74 8.98
N PHE A 125 4.83 12.03 8.17
CA PHE A 125 4.81 13.22 7.30
C PHE A 125 4.23 14.41 8.07
N LEU A 126 5.04 15.44 8.31
CA LEU A 126 4.71 16.63 9.12
C LEU A 126 3.82 17.64 8.38
N ASN A 127 2.89 17.17 7.58
CA ASN A 127 2.04 18.02 6.76
C ASN A 127 0.66 18.24 7.38
N HIS A 128 0.25 19.51 7.45
CA HIS A 128 -1.13 19.91 7.68
C HIS A 128 -1.90 20.10 6.37
N THR A 129 -3.22 19.86 6.41
CA THR A 129 -4.13 20.46 5.43
C THR A 129 -4.49 21.89 5.87
N ALA A 130 -4.98 22.72 4.94
CA ALA A 130 -5.45 24.06 5.31
C ALA A 130 -6.53 24.02 6.40
N ASN A 131 -7.42 23.02 6.36
CA ASN A 131 -8.50 22.87 7.34
C ASN A 131 -7.98 22.46 8.72
N THR A 132 -7.02 21.53 8.82
CA THR A 132 -6.42 21.12 10.09
C THR A 132 -5.64 22.27 10.72
N LEU A 133 -4.89 23.03 9.92
CA LEU A 133 -4.15 24.19 10.39
C LEU A 133 -5.09 25.32 10.88
N LYS A 134 -6.15 25.62 10.12
CA LYS A 134 -7.17 26.60 10.54
C LYS A 134 -7.89 26.14 11.80
N GLY A 135 -8.19 24.84 11.93
CA GLY A 135 -8.82 24.25 13.11
C GLY A 135 -7.96 24.41 14.36
N ALA A 136 -6.68 24.08 14.28
CA ALA A 136 -5.73 24.18 15.40
C ALA A 136 -5.54 25.63 15.91
N LYS A 137 -5.64 26.62 15.02
CA LYS A 137 -5.50 28.05 15.38
C LYS A 137 -6.71 28.68 16.03
N LYS A 138 -7.84 27.98 16.19
CA LYS A 138 -9.09 28.57 16.73
C LYS A 138 -9.02 28.89 18.22
N SER A 139 -8.28 28.12 19.01
CA SER A 139 -8.09 28.31 20.45
C SER A 139 -6.88 27.53 20.94
N VAL A 140 -6.36 27.85 22.11
CA VAL A 140 -5.30 27.12 22.80
C VAL A 140 -5.70 25.66 23.00
N TYR A 141 -6.93 25.38 23.40
CA TYR A 141 -7.45 24.01 23.54
C TYR A 141 -7.37 23.21 22.25
N LYS A 142 -7.74 23.80 21.10
CA LYS A 142 -7.66 23.15 19.79
C LYS A 142 -6.21 22.93 19.35
N GLN A 143 -5.31 23.79 19.74
CA GLN A 143 -3.89 23.62 19.52
C GLN A 143 -3.35 22.43 20.32
N ASP A 144 -3.72 22.32 21.60
CA ASP A 144 -3.34 21.19 22.46
C ASP A 144 -3.89 19.85 21.95
N GLU A 145 -5.14 19.84 21.46
CA GLU A 145 -5.70 18.63 20.80
C GLU A 145 -4.83 18.22 19.61
N GLU A 146 -4.38 19.18 18.79
CA GLU A 146 -3.53 18.89 17.64
C GLU A 146 -2.17 18.33 18.07
N TYR A 147 -1.53 18.90 19.11
CA TYR A 147 -0.29 18.35 19.65
C TYR A 147 -0.45 16.92 20.16
N ARG A 148 -1.56 16.60 20.83
CA ARG A 148 -1.86 15.23 21.28
C ARG A 148 -1.98 14.25 20.09
N VAL A 149 -2.59 14.68 18.98
CA VAL A 149 -2.67 13.84 17.77
C VAL A 149 -1.27 13.54 17.24
N TRP A 150 -0.40 14.53 17.13
CA TRP A 150 0.98 14.32 16.67
C TRP A 150 1.79 13.45 17.63
N TYR A 151 1.61 13.64 18.93
CA TYR A 151 2.20 12.78 19.96
C TYR A 151 1.81 11.29 19.74
N VAL A 152 0.54 11.02 19.48
CA VAL A 152 0.09 9.66 19.13
C VAL A 152 0.82 9.12 17.91
N GLY A 153 1.02 9.92 16.87
CA GLY A 153 1.76 9.52 15.68
C GLY A 153 3.22 9.13 15.97
N ILE A 154 3.90 9.93 16.78
CA ILE A 154 5.30 9.72 17.20
C ILE A 154 5.43 8.44 18.03
N THR A 155 4.54 8.25 19.00
CA THR A 155 4.56 7.09 19.92
C THR A 155 4.18 5.78 19.28
N ARG A 156 3.86 5.73 17.99
CA ARG A 156 3.70 4.47 17.24
C ARG A 156 5.03 3.80 16.91
N THR A 157 6.15 4.46 17.19
CA THR A 157 7.49 4.01 16.84
C THR A 157 8.09 3.13 17.93
N MET A 158 8.54 1.93 17.55
CA MET A 158 9.30 1.05 18.45
C MET A 158 10.82 1.28 18.38
N LYS A 159 11.37 1.56 17.18
CA LYS A 159 12.81 1.76 16.98
C LYS A 159 13.16 3.05 16.27
N ASN A 160 12.73 3.20 15.01
CA ASN A 160 13.15 4.32 14.17
C ASN A 160 11.98 5.19 13.74
N LEU A 161 12.05 6.48 14.07
CA LEU A 161 11.12 7.51 13.63
C LEU A 161 11.78 8.37 12.55
N TYR A 162 11.17 8.41 11.37
CA TYR A 162 11.57 9.25 10.26
C TYR A 162 10.57 10.38 10.10
N LEU A 163 11.01 11.61 10.31
CA LEU A 163 10.20 12.82 10.19
C LEU A 163 10.38 13.43 8.80
N ILE A 164 9.33 13.42 8.00
CA ILE A 164 9.35 14.00 6.66
C ILE A 164 8.75 15.40 6.71
N LYS A 165 9.61 16.40 6.51
CA LYS A 165 9.23 17.80 6.48
C LYS A 165 8.31 18.13 5.32
N CYS A 166 7.41 19.10 5.54
CA CYS A 166 6.57 19.61 4.47
C CYS A 166 7.38 20.55 3.56
N PRO A 167 7.34 20.39 2.23
CA PRO A 167 7.95 21.35 1.31
C PRO A 167 7.42 22.78 1.51
N ASN A 168 6.13 22.92 1.86
CA ASN A 168 5.53 24.20 2.22
C ASN A 168 5.62 24.39 3.73
N LYS A 169 6.58 25.20 4.17
CA LYS A 169 6.83 25.51 5.58
C LYS A 169 5.61 26.06 6.34
N SER A 170 4.68 26.76 5.65
CA SER A 170 3.45 27.28 6.28
C SER A 170 2.44 26.19 6.65
N LYS A 171 2.59 25.00 6.09
CA LYS A 171 1.77 23.80 6.36
C LYS A 171 2.52 22.73 7.13
N GLU A 172 3.73 23.01 7.59
CA GLU A 172 4.52 22.09 8.38
C GLU A 172 4.11 22.12 9.85
N PHE A 173 3.95 20.95 10.46
CA PHE A 173 3.88 20.85 11.91
C PHE A 173 5.30 21.00 12.48
N LYS A 174 5.45 21.92 13.41
CA LYS A 174 6.72 22.13 14.11
C LYS A 174 6.73 21.27 15.37
N ILE A 175 7.62 20.29 15.40
CA ILE A 175 7.93 19.47 16.58
C ILE A 175 8.97 20.20 17.40
#